data_7e60383368048870fc8bef0ba3635909
#
_entry.id   7e60383368048870fc8bef0ba3635909
#
_cell.length_a   1.000
_cell.length_b   1.000
_cell.length_c   1.000
_cell.angle_alpha   90.00
_cell.angle_beta   90.00
_cell.angle_gamma   90.00
#
_symmetry.space_group_name_H-M   'P 1'
#
loop_
_entity.id
_entity.type
_entity.pdbx_description
1 polymer ?
#
loop_
_entity_poly.entity_id
_entity_poly.type
_entity_poly.pdbx_seq_one_letter_code
_entity_poly.pdbx_strand_id
1 'polypeptide(L)'
;SGYLPDFIFGTLILPISAIIGASLVISLLYIFTQGFGYQGITYMLLVGIAVNAFASVGIGILTYISTDSELRGLTFWTMGSFGGASWQLILPALLIIIVTMFWMIPSSRKLDLLQLGEPEAYRLGVDVRKLKFKVIISSAITVGISVSLSGMIGFVGLVVPHLVRLLGGVNHSYLLPGSAFLGACLMMTADLLSRVLIQPAELPVGLITSAIGAPFFLWLIFRIRKT
;
A
#
# COMPACT_ATOMS: atom_id res chain seq x y z
N SER A 1 25.26 30.68 5.25
CA SER A 1 25.65 29.44 4.53
C SER A 1 25.27 28.17 5.31
N GLY A 2 24.06 28.13 5.89
CA GLY A 2 23.59 27.01 6.70
C GLY A 2 22.24 26.43 6.30
N TYR A 3 21.68 26.81 5.14
CA TYR A 3 20.29 26.47 4.78
C TYR A 3 20.11 25.15 4.02
N LEU A 4 21.15 24.52 3.51
CA LEU A 4 21.04 23.29 2.71
C LEU A 4 20.88 22.00 3.54
N PRO A 5 21.53 21.80 4.70
CA PRO A 5 21.38 20.58 5.49
C PRO A 5 20.00 20.43 6.11
N ASP A 6 19.45 21.48 6.70
CA ASP A 6 18.19 21.42 7.46
C ASP A 6 16.97 21.20 6.56
N PHE A 7 16.98 21.78 5.34
CA PHE A 7 15.92 21.60 4.36
C PHE A 7 15.88 20.15 3.81
N ILE A 8 17.04 19.58 3.50
CA ILE A 8 17.14 18.21 2.97
C ILE A 8 16.78 17.20 4.06
N PHE A 9 17.29 17.37 5.28
CA PHE A 9 16.98 16.49 6.40
C PHE A 9 15.50 16.56 6.78
N GLY A 10 14.90 17.74 6.88
CA GLY A 10 13.49 17.90 7.19
C GLY A 10 12.56 17.26 6.17
N THR A 11 12.90 17.36 4.87
CA THR A 11 12.07 16.85 3.78
C THR A 11 12.18 15.32 3.61
N LEU A 12 13.33 14.72 3.95
CA LEU A 12 13.58 13.29 3.78
C LEU A 12 13.27 12.45 5.02
N ILE A 13 13.14 13.04 6.20
CA ILE A 13 12.86 12.31 7.45
C ILE A 13 11.56 11.50 7.32
N LEU A 14 10.50 12.09 6.82
CA LEU A 14 9.19 11.44 6.71
C LEU A 14 9.19 10.26 5.71
N PRO A 15 9.71 10.39 4.49
CA PRO A 15 9.88 9.25 3.59
C PRO A 15 10.76 8.13 4.16
N ILE A 16 11.87 8.48 4.78
CA ILE A 16 12.80 7.49 5.34
C ILE A 16 12.14 6.76 6.51
N SER A 17 11.50 7.46 7.43
CA SER A 17 10.80 6.86 8.58
C SER A 17 9.65 5.96 8.13
N ALA A 18 8.89 6.34 7.09
CA ALA A 18 7.83 5.53 6.52
C ALA A 18 8.37 4.22 5.89
N ILE A 19 9.48 4.30 5.14
CA ILE A 19 10.13 3.11 4.56
C ILE A 19 10.67 2.19 5.65
N ILE A 20 11.32 2.75 6.68
CA ILE A 20 11.82 1.98 7.81
C ILE A 20 10.66 1.31 8.56
N GLY A 21 9.60 2.04 8.87
CA GLY A 21 8.42 1.50 9.54
C GLY A 21 7.75 0.40 8.73
N ALA A 22 7.51 0.62 7.43
CA ALA A 22 6.97 -0.40 6.53
C ALA A 22 7.86 -1.65 6.46
N SER A 23 9.17 -1.47 6.33
CA SER A 23 10.13 -2.58 6.27
C SER A 23 10.16 -3.37 7.57
N LEU A 24 10.07 -2.69 8.72
CA LEU A 24 10.02 -3.32 10.03
C LEU A 24 8.76 -4.16 10.20
N VAL A 25 7.59 -3.60 9.92
CA VAL A 25 6.30 -4.31 10.02
C VAL A 25 6.27 -5.52 9.10
N ILE A 26 6.71 -5.36 7.85
CA ILE A 26 6.72 -6.45 6.88
C ILE A 26 7.74 -7.54 7.27
N SER A 27 8.90 -7.14 7.81
CA SER A 27 9.89 -8.11 8.32
C SER A 27 9.32 -8.90 9.50
N LEU A 28 8.61 -8.25 10.42
CA LEU A 28 7.91 -8.92 11.51
C LEU A 28 6.86 -9.91 10.98
N LEU A 29 6.00 -9.47 10.06
CA LEU A 29 5.03 -10.34 9.41
C LEU A 29 5.69 -11.56 8.78
N TYR A 30 6.81 -11.37 8.07
CA TYR A 30 7.56 -12.45 7.45
C TYR A 30 8.13 -13.44 8.46
N ILE A 31 8.75 -12.95 9.54
CA ILE A 31 9.34 -13.79 10.60
C ILE A 31 8.26 -14.62 11.29
N PHE A 32 7.15 -14.00 11.67
CA PHE A 32 6.06 -14.68 12.39
C PHE A 32 5.25 -15.64 11.52
N THR A 33 5.31 -15.51 10.19
CA THR A 33 4.56 -16.40 9.27
C THR A 33 5.42 -17.52 8.69
N GLN A 34 6.73 -17.54 8.95
CA GLN A 34 7.58 -18.66 8.55
C GLN A 34 7.21 -19.93 9.31
N GLY A 35 7.03 -21.03 8.56
CA GLY A 35 6.81 -22.36 9.15
C GLY A 35 5.35 -22.80 9.31
N PHE A 36 4.37 -21.95 9.07
CA PHE A 36 2.95 -22.26 9.27
C PHE A 36 2.22 -22.88 8.05
N GLY A 37 2.92 -23.16 6.95
CA GLY A 37 2.35 -23.84 5.78
C GLY A 37 1.04 -23.21 5.28
N TYR A 38 -0.01 -24.02 5.05
CA TYR A 38 -1.33 -23.56 4.58
C TYR A 38 -2.02 -22.54 5.49
N GLN A 39 -1.72 -22.54 6.78
CA GLN A 39 -2.31 -21.60 7.75
C GLN A 39 -1.57 -20.25 7.77
N GLY A 40 -0.50 -20.10 7.02
CA GLY A 40 0.33 -18.88 7.00
C GLY A 40 -0.44 -17.60 6.68
N ILE A 41 -1.47 -17.64 5.82
CA ILE A 41 -2.31 -16.48 5.50
C ILE A 41 -3.12 -16.02 6.71
N THR A 42 -3.73 -16.95 7.45
CA THR A 42 -4.52 -16.63 8.65
C THR A 42 -3.62 -16.02 9.73
N TYR A 43 -2.45 -16.61 9.97
CA TYR A 43 -1.48 -16.04 10.92
C TYR A 43 -0.97 -14.67 10.46
N MET A 44 -0.73 -14.47 9.18
CA MET A 44 -0.32 -13.18 8.62
C MET A 44 -1.38 -12.10 8.87
N LEU A 45 -2.66 -12.40 8.71
CA LEU A 45 -3.76 -11.50 9.03
C LEU A 45 -3.83 -11.19 10.53
N LEU A 46 -3.72 -12.20 11.39
CA LEU A 46 -3.75 -12.00 12.85
C LEU A 46 -2.56 -11.15 13.34
N VAL A 47 -1.36 -11.44 12.86
CA VAL A 47 -0.17 -10.64 13.19
C VAL A 47 -0.32 -9.21 12.66
N GLY A 48 -0.87 -9.03 11.44
CA GLY A 48 -1.17 -7.71 10.89
C GLY A 48 -2.14 -6.91 11.76
N ILE A 49 -3.20 -7.53 12.25
CA ILE A 49 -4.16 -6.91 13.17
C ILE A 49 -3.48 -6.52 14.49
N ALA A 50 -2.68 -7.42 15.07
CA ALA A 50 -1.97 -7.15 16.32
C ALA A 50 -0.96 -6.00 16.18
N VAL A 51 -0.17 -5.99 15.10
CA VAL A 51 0.78 -4.90 14.81
C VAL A 51 0.06 -3.58 14.59
N ASN A 52 -1.07 -3.59 13.86
CA ASN A 52 -1.88 -2.39 13.66
C ASN A 52 -2.45 -1.86 14.97
N ALA A 53 -2.94 -2.73 15.85
CA ALA A 53 -3.42 -2.33 17.19
C ALA A 53 -2.29 -1.72 18.02
N PHE A 54 -1.11 -2.32 18.02
CA PHE A 54 0.04 -1.79 18.73
C PHE A 54 0.51 -0.44 18.18
N ALA A 55 0.57 -0.27 16.85
CA ALA A 55 0.88 0.99 16.21
C ALA A 55 -0.16 2.08 16.57
N SER A 56 -1.45 1.70 16.64
CA SER A 56 -2.53 2.62 17.03
C SER A 56 -2.37 3.14 18.45
N VAL A 57 -1.86 2.32 19.38
CA VAL A 57 -1.53 2.79 20.75
C VAL A 57 -0.43 3.85 20.70
N GLY A 58 0.64 3.61 19.95
CA GLY A 58 1.73 4.58 19.79
C GLY A 58 1.24 5.90 19.19
N ILE A 59 0.45 5.82 18.12
CA ILE A 59 -0.18 7.01 17.49
C ILE A 59 -1.08 7.71 18.50
N GLY A 60 -1.90 6.98 19.26
CA GLY A 60 -2.79 7.56 20.28
C GLY A 60 -2.03 8.33 21.37
N ILE A 61 -0.92 7.77 21.86
CA ILE A 61 -0.07 8.46 22.87
C ILE A 61 0.52 9.75 22.28
N LEU A 62 1.10 9.68 21.06
CA LEU A 62 1.65 10.84 20.38
C LEU A 62 0.59 11.90 20.13
N THR A 63 -0.60 11.50 19.70
CA THR A 63 -1.76 12.38 19.49
C THR A 63 -2.16 13.10 20.79
N TYR A 64 -2.14 12.39 21.91
CA TYR A 64 -2.52 12.94 23.21
C TYR A 64 -1.56 14.05 23.71
N ILE A 65 -0.29 13.93 23.40
CA ILE A 65 0.73 14.92 23.81
C ILE A 65 1.02 16.00 22.73
N SER A 66 0.39 15.89 21.56
CA SER A 66 0.60 16.80 20.43
C SER A 66 -0.11 18.14 20.62
N THR A 67 0.44 19.18 20.01
CA THR A 67 -0.20 20.49 19.89
C THR A 67 -1.31 20.48 18.84
N ASP A 68 -2.21 21.48 18.88
CA ASP A 68 -3.32 21.59 17.91
C ASP A 68 -2.85 21.63 16.44
N SER A 69 -1.70 22.26 16.18
CA SER A 69 -1.12 22.34 14.83
C SER A 69 -0.61 20.97 14.35
N GLU A 70 0.00 20.19 15.23
CA GLU A 70 0.48 18.83 14.93
C GLU A 70 -0.68 17.88 14.73
N LEU A 71 -1.73 18.00 15.56
CA LEU A 71 -2.98 17.24 15.41
C LEU A 71 -3.63 17.45 14.05
N ARG A 72 -3.72 18.69 13.58
CA ARG A 72 -4.24 19.00 12.25
C ARG A 72 -3.39 18.32 11.16
N GLY A 73 -2.07 18.47 11.24
CA GLY A 73 -1.14 17.82 10.29
C GLY A 73 -1.31 16.31 10.26
N LEU A 74 -1.38 15.69 11.44
CA LEU A 74 -1.56 14.24 11.59
C LEU A 74 -2.92 13.78 11.02
N THR A 75 -3.98 14.53 11.25
CA THR A 75 -5.32 14.25 10.73
C THR A 75 -5.33 14.28 9.19
N PHE A 76 -4.79 15.34 8.58
CA PHE A 76 -4.71 15.42 7.12
C PHE A 76 -3.83 14.31 6.53
N TRP A 77 -2.71 14.00 7.18
CA TRP A 77 -1.82 12.93 6.73
C TRP A 77 -2.48 11.54 6.81
N THR A 78 -3.23 11.26 7.88
CA THR A 78 -3.95 10.00 8.05
C THR A 78 -5.13 9.85 7.09
N MET A 79 -5.71 10.96 6.60
CA MET A 79 -6.77 10.95 5.60
C MET A 79 -6.25 10.83 4.16
N GLY A 80 -4.96 11.10 3.93
CA GLY A 80 -4.31 11.04 2.62
C GLY A 80 -4.68 12.17 1.67
N SER A 81 -3.67 12.80 1.08
CA SER A 81 -3.84 13.92 0.13
C SER A 81 -2.66 14.00 -0.82
N PHE A 82 -2.89 14.52 -2.03
CA PHE A 82 -1.84 14.86 -2.99
C PHE A 82 -1.46 16.35 -2.97
N GLY A 83 -2.11 17.17 -2.15
CA GLY A 83 -1.90 18.62 -2.10
C GLY A 83 -0.49 19.06 -1.71
N GLY A 84 0.29 18.22 -1.01
CA GLY A 84 1.69 18.46 -0.65
C GLY A 84 2.72 17.94 -1.65
N ALA A 85 2.30 17.47 -2.81
CA ALA A 85 3.17 16.86 -3.80
C ALA A 85 4.14 17.88 -4.43
N SER A 86 5.45 17.59 -4.40
CA SER A 86 6.48 18.40 -5.05
C SER A 86 7.32 17.57 -6.01
N TRP A 87 7.75 18.14 -7.11
CA TRP A 87 8.56 17.44 -8.11
C TRP A 87 9.88 16.90 -7.54
N GLN A 88 10.42 17.56 -6.53
CA GLN A 88 11.65 17.15 -5.85
C GLN A 88 11.51 15.81 -5.12
N LEU A 89 10.31 15.52 -4.60
CA LEU A 89 10.01 14.25 -3.93
C LEU A 89 9.43 13.21 -4.89
N ILE A 90 8.62 13.64 -5.86
CA ILE A 90 7.96 12.74 -6.82
C ILE A 90 8.97 12.06 -7.75
N LEU A 91 9.95 12.78 -8.29
CA LEU A 91 10.89 12.22 -9.26
C LEU A 91 11.69 11.03 -8.72
N PRO A 92 12.38 11.12 -7.55
CA PRO A 92 13.08 9.97 -6.99
C PRO A 92 12.14 8.83 -6.60
N ALA A 93 10.96 9.15 -6.06
CA ALA A 93 9.96 8.15 -5.70
C ALA A 93 9.43 7.39 -6.92
N LEU A 94 9.11 8.10 -8.00
CA LEU A 94 8.68 7.52 -9.26
C LEU A 94 9.73 6.57 -9.83
N LEU A 95 11.00 6.97 -9.81
CA LEU A 95 12.09 6.14 -10.28
C LEU A 95 12.20 4.83 -9.49
N ILE A 96 12.13 4.89 -8.16
CA ILE A 96 12.19 3.70 -7.31
C ILE A 96 10.96 2.80 -7.55
N ILE A 97 9.77 3.37 -7.68
CA ILE A 97 8.54 2.59 -7.95
C ILE A 97 8.64 1.90 -9.31
N ILE A 98 9.09 2.59 -10.35
CA ILE A 98 9.28 2.02 -11.70
C ILE A 98 10.28 0.87 -11.66
N VAL A 99 11.44 1.07 -11.03
CA VAL A 99 12.46 0.02 -10.89
C VAL A 99 11.88 -1.19 -10.15
N THR A 100 11.12 -0.97 -9.08
CA THR A 100 10.49 -2.04 -8.30
C THR A 100 9.44 -2.78 -9.13
N MET A 101 8.65 -2.09 -9.94
CA MET A 101 7.69 -2.70 -10.86
C MET A 101 8.40 -3.59 -11.91
N PHE A 102 9.41 -3.06 -12.59
CA PHE A 102 10.19 -3.83 -13.56
C PHE A 102 10.88 -5.05 -12.92
N TRP A 103 11.33 -4.92 -11.69
CA TRP A 103 11.90 -6.04 -10.93
C TRP A 103 10.86 -7.14 -10.67
N MET A 104 9.58 -6.77 -10.46
CA MET A 104 8.50 -7.73 -10.18
C MET A 104 7.95 -8.45 -11.42
N ILE A 105 7.96 -7.83 -12.60
CA ILE A 105 7.38 -8.38 -13.84
C ILE A 105 7.85 -9.82 -14.15
N PRO A 106 9.16 -10.17 -14.05
CA PRO A 106 9.62 -11.54 -14.32
C PRO A 106 9.09 -12.59 -13.34
N SER A 107 8.52 -12.14 -12.22
CA SER A 107 7.97 -13.02 -11.18
C SER A 107 6.50 -13.39 -11.44
N SER A 108 5.84 -12.81 -12.43
CA SER A 108 4.42 -13.02 -12.72
C SER A 108 4.07 -14.49 -12.90
N ARG A 109 4.81 -15.24 -13.72
CA ARG A 109 4.60 -16.70 -13.92
C ARG A 109 4.78 -17.52 -12.65
N LYS A 110 5.74 -17.13 -11.80
CA LYS A 110 5.97 -17.80 -10.51
C LYS A 110 4.84 -17.53 -9.53
N LEU A 111 4.25 -16.32 -9.59
CA LEU A 111 3.06 -15.98 -8.82
C LEU A 111 1.82 -16.75 -9.27
N ASP A 112 1.70 -17.01 -10.59
CA ASP A 112 0.61 -17.85 -11.11
C ASP A 112 0.74 -19.28 -10.59
N LEU A 113 1.95 -19.85 -10.60
CA LEU A 113 2.20 -21.18 -10.03
C LEU A 113 1.94 -21.24 -8.52
N LEU A 114 2.22 -20.15 -7.79
CA LEU A 114 1.96 -20.08 -6.35
C LEU A 114 0.46 -20.14 -6.01
N GLN A 115 -0.43 -19.79 -6.93
CA GLN A 115 -1.88 -19.95 -6.76
C GLN A 115 -2.33 -21.40 -6.63
N LEU A 116 -1.55 -22.35 -7.16
CA LEU A 116 -1.80 -23.79 -7.02
C LEU A 116 -1.45 -24.33 -5.61
N GLY A 117 -0.88 -23.47 -4.77
CA GLY A 117 -0.37 -23.80 -3.44
C GLY A 117 1.16 -23.90 -3.38
N GLU A 118 1.72 -23.68 -2.20
CA GLU A 118 3.18 -23.70 -2.01
C GLU A 118 3.84 -25.04 -2.35
N PRO A 119 3.28 -26.21 -1.96
CA PRO A 119 3.88 -27.50 -2.29
C PRO A 119 3.94 -27.76 -3.79
N GLU A 120 2.87 -27.40 -4.52
CA GLU A 120 2.81 -27.60 -5.96
C GLU A 120 3.74 -26.62 -6.70
N ALA A 121 3.79 -25.37 -6.28
CA ALA A 121 4.73 -24.40 -6.82
C ALA A 121 6.19 -24.85 -6.64
N TYR A 122 6.50 -25.42 -5.47
CA TYR A 122 7.84 -25.96 -5.20
C TYR A 122 8.17 -27.15 -6.11
N ARG A 123 7.22 -28.10 -6.31
CA ARG A 123 7.39 -29.23 -7.24
C ARG A 123 7.61 -28.78 -8.68
N LEU A 124 7.00 -27.64 -9.06
CA LEU A 124 7.18 -27.03 -10.37
C LEU A 124 8.45 -26.14 -10.48
N GLY A 125 9.35 -26.23 -9.49
CA GLY A 125 10.66 -25.57 -9.52
C GLY A 125 10.66 -24.12 -9.07
N VAL A 126 9.58 -23.63 -8.42
CA VAL A 126 9.55 -22.28 -7.85
C VAL A 126 10.22 -22.27 -6.47
N ASP A 127 11.26 -21.48 -6.30
CA ASP A 127 11.78 -21.15 -4.98
C ASP A 127 10.80 -20.21 -4.25
N VAL A 128 9.85 -20.82 -3.53
CA VAL A 128 8.75 -20.13 -2.86
C VAL A 128 9.28 -19.13 -1.83
N ARG A 129 10.37 -19.46 -1.13
CA ARG A 129 10.96 -18.60 -0.11
C ARG A 129 11.52 -17.32 -0.73
N LYS A 130 12.30 -17.44 -1.81
CA LYS A 130 12.84 -16.27 -2.52
C LYS A 130 11.74 -15.45 -3.18
N LEU A 131 10.70 -16.10 -3.73
CA LEU A 131 9.57 -15.41 -4.32
C LEU A 131 8.81 -14.58 -3.28
N LYS A 132 8.46 -15.17 -2.13
CA LYS A 132 7.82 -14.47 -1.02
C LYS A 132 8.64 -13.29 -0.54
N PHE A 133 9.93 -13.49 -0.30
CA PHE A 133 10.84 -12.42 0.12
C PHE A 133 10.87 -11.26 -0.89
N LYS A 134 10.93 -11.59 -2.19
CA LYS A 134 10.91 -10.60 -3.25
C LYS A 134 9.61 -9.79 -3.27
N VAL A 135 8.45 -10.44 -3.16
CA VAL A 135 7.12 -9.79 -3.10
C VAL A 135 7.04 -8.88 -1.87
N ILE A 136 7.46 -9.37 -0.72
CA ILE A 136 7.43 -8.65 0.55
C ILE A 136 8.25 -7.36 0.47
N ILE A 137 9.50 -7.45 0.00
CA ILE A 137 10.37 -6.28 -0.13
C ILE A 137 9.82 -5.29 -1.16
N SER A 138 9.37 -5.78 -2.32
CA SER A 138 8.77 -4.91 -3.34
C SER A 138 7.54 -4.16 -2.81
N SER A 139 6.68 -4.86 -2.08
CA SER A 139 5.49 -4.25 -1.45
C SER A 139 5.89 -3.23 -0.38
N ALA A 140 6.89 -3.54 0.47
CA ALA A 140 7.38 -2.62 1.49
C ALA A 140 7.87 -1.31 0.90
N ILE A 141 8.72 -1.40 -0.12
CA ILE A 141 9.28 -0.24 -0.80
C ILE A 141 8.17 0.59 -1.45
N THR A 142 7.30 -0.06 -2.23
CA THR A 142 6.24 0.64 -2.97
C THR A 142 5.24 1.31 -2.02
N VAL A 143 4.76 0.58 -1.01
CA VAL A 143 3.79 1.11 -0.04
C VAL A 143 4.44 2.19 0.83
N GLY A 144 5.66 1.97 1.35
CA GLY A 144 6.36 2.94 2.18
C GLY A 144 6.58 4.27 1.46
N ILE A 145 7.03 4.23 0.21
CA ILE A 145 7.19 5.44 -0.62
C ILE A 145 5.83 6.10 -0.91
N SER A 146 4.83 5.32 -1.29
CA SER A 146 3.50 5.88 -1.60
C SER A 146 2.89 6.57 -0.39
N VAL A 147 2.90 5.92 0.78
CA VAL A 147 2.37 6.47 2.02
C VAL A 147 3.14 7.72 2.48
N SER A 148 4.46 7.75 2.28
CA SER A 148 5.26 8.94 2.63
C SER A 148 4.90 10.17 1.80
N LEU A 149 4.48 9.98 0.56
CA LEU A 149 4.11 11.07 -0.36
C LEU A 149 2.67 11.52 -0.24
N SER A 150 1.76 10.58 -0.06
CA SER A 150 0.31 10.83 -0.14
C SER A 150 -0.42 10.63 1.19
N GLY A 151 0.27 10.21 2.25
CA GLY A 151 -0.39 9.77 3.47
C GLY A 151 -1.09 8.42 3.29
N MET A 152 -1.97 8.06 4.23
CA MET A 152 -2.68 6.78 4.21
C MET A 152 -3.89 6.83 3.29
N ILE A 153 -3.86 6.08 2.18
CA ILE A 153 -4.97 5.92 1.26
C ILE A 153 -5.41 4.45 1.30
N GLY A 154 -6.63 4.22 1.79
CA GLY A 154 -7.19 2.89 1.94
C GLY A 154 -7.89 2.37 0.68
N PHE A 155 -8.26 1.08 0.70
CA PHE A 155 -9.08 0.37 -0.28
C PHE A 155 -8.49 0.17 -1.67
N VAL A 156 -7.66 1.08 -2.20
CA VAL A 156 -7.13 1.02 -3.58
C VAL A 156 -6.41 -0.30 -3.84
N GLY A 157 -5.51 -0.71 -2.94
CA GLY A 157 -4.74 -1.95 -3.07
C GLY A 157 -5.57 -3.24 -3.03
N LEU A 158 -6.80 -3.18 -2.55
CA LEU A 158 -7.74 -4.30 -2.50
C LEU A 158 -8.73 -4.25 -3.67
N VAL A 159 -9.34 -3.09 -3.91
CA VAL A 159 -10.38 -2.91 -4.93
C VAL A 159 -9.82 -3.07 -6.34
N VAL A 160 -8.71 -2.40 -6.63
CA VAL A 160 -8.14 -2.34 -7.98
C VAL A 160 -7.73 -3.73 -8.50
N PRO A 161 -6.91 -4.53 -7.79
CA PRO A 161 -6.54 -5.86 -8.28
C PRO A 161 -7.76 -6.78 -8.43
N HIS A 162 -8.76 -6.61 -7.57
CA HIS A 162 -9.99 -7.40 -7.68
C HIS A 162 -10.79 -7.04 -8.93
N LEU A 163 -10.94 -5.75 -9.24
CA LEU A 163 -11.57 -5.30 -10.49
C LEU A 163 -10.83 -5.80 -11.72
N VAL A 164 -9.49 -5.74 -11.71
CA VAL A 164 -8.67 -6.24 -12.83
C VAL A 164 -8.84 -7.75 -13.03
N ARG A 165 -8.95 -8.53 -11.94
CA ARG A 165 -9.27 -9.97 -12.03
C ARG A 165 -10.63 -10.23 -12.65
N LEU A 166 -11.63 -9.41 -12.36
CA LEU A 166 -12.95 -9.54 -12.96
C LEU A 166 -12.97 -9.23 -14.46
N LEU A 167 -12.07 -8.33 -14.91
CA LEU A 167 -11.99 -7.90 -16.32
C LEU A 167 -11.09 -8.80 -17.17
N GLY A 168 -9.95 -9.25 -16.65
CA GLY A 168 -8.90 -9.92 -17.42
C GLY A 168 -8.44 -11.27 -16.88
N GLY A 169 -9.08 -11.77 -15.79
CA GLY A 169 -8.73 -13.03 -15.18
C GLY A 169 -7.60 -12.95 -14.16
N VAL A 170 -7.13 -14.13 -13.73
CA VAL A 170 -6.23 -14.27 -12.56
C VAL A 170 -4.74 -14.25 -12.91
N ASN A 171 -4.39 -14.18 -14.19
CA ASN A 171 -3.00 -14.23 -14.67
C ASN A 171 -2.23 -12.97 -14.22
N HIS A 172 -1.13 -13.15 -13.49
CA HIS A 172 -0.32 -12.03 -12.97
C HIS A 172 0.39 -11.22 -14.05
N SER A 173 0.61 -11.76 -15.23
CA SER A 173 1.18 -10.99 -16.35
C SER A 173 0.25 -9.89 -16.84
N TYR A 174 -1.07 -10.07 -16.68
CA TYR A 174 -2.09 -9.07 -16.94
C TYR A 174 -2.43 -8.28 -15.67
N LEU A 175 -2.52 -8.97 -14.53
CA LEU A 175 -2.93 -8.40 -13.24
C LEU A 175 -2.01 -7.29 -12.76
N LEU A 176 -0.68 -7.47 -12.86
CA LEU A 176 0.28 -6.49 -12.38
C LEU A 176 0.20 -5.16 -13.16
N PRO A 177 0.35 -5.13 -14.50
CA PRO A 177 0.23 -3.88 -15.24
C PRO A 177 -1.20 -3.32 -15.23
N GLY A 178 -2.22 -4.19 -15.32
CA GLY A 178 -3.61 -3.77 -15.26
C GLY A 178 -3.97 -3.07 -13.94
N SER A 179 -3.45 -3.58 -12.81
CA SER A 179 -3.63 -2.93 -11.51
C SER A 179 -2.92 -1.60 -11.42
N ALA A 180 -1.74 -1.45 -12.03
CA ALA A 180 -1.04 -0.18 -12.05
C ALA A 180 -1.82 0.88 -12.84
N PHE A 181 -2.31 0.54 -14.04
CA PHE A 181 -3.09 1.46 -14.87
C PHE A 181 -4.44 1.81 -14.25
N LEU A 182 -5.21 0.80 -13.83
CA LEU A 182 -6.52 1.04 -13.24
C LEU A 182 -6.41 1.80 -11.91
N GLY A 183 -5.38 1.49 -11.11
CA GLY A 183 -5.08 2.22 -9.89
C GLY A 183 -4.75 3.68 -10.14
N ALA A 184 -3.92 3.97 -11.13
CA ALA A 184 -3.60 5.35 -11.53
C ALA A 184 -4.86 6.11 -11.98
N CYS A 185 -5.71 5.51 -12.82
CA CYS A 185 -6.97 6.10 -13.25
C CYS A 185 -7.91 6.39 -12.07
N LEU A 186 -8.05 5.42 -11.15
CA LEU A 186 -8.89 5.57 -9.97
C LEU A 186 -8.37 6.69 -9.05
N MET A 187 -7.06 6.77 -8.86
CA MET A 187 -6.46 7.81 -8.02
C MET A 187 -6.57 9.20 -8.64
N MET A 188 -6.38 9.35 -9.96
CA MET A 188 -6.59 10.62 -10.65
C MET A 188 -8.06 11.08 -10.59
N THR A 189 -9.01 10.15 -10.75
CA THR A 189 -10.43 10.49 -10.63
C THR A 189 -10.82 10.84 -9.20
N ALA A 190 -10.28 10.15 -8.21
CA ALA A 190 -10.51 10.46 -6.81
C ALA A 190 -9.93 11.84 -6.43
N ASP A 191 -8.72 12.18 -6.89
CA ASP A 191 -8.12 13.50 -6.67
C ASP A 191 -8.93 14.62 -7.35
N LEU A 192 -9.38 14.40 -8.59
CA LEU A 192 -10.26 15.35 -9.26
C LEU A 192 -11.56 15.60 -8.49
N LEU A 193 -12.20 14.52 -8.02
CA LEU A 193 -13.42 14.63 -7.22
C LEU A 193 -13.15 15.33 -5.88
N SER A 194 -12.02 15.08 -5.24
CA SER A 194 -11.64 15.70 -3.97
C SER A 194 -11.53 17.23 -4.07
N ARG A 195 -11.09 17.74 -5.23
CA ARG A 195 -10.93 19.18 -5.49
C ARG A 195 -12.23 19.88 -5.93
N VAL A 196 -13.18 19.13 -6.48
CA VAL A 196 -14.40 19.73 -7.06
C VAL A 196 -15.61 19.66 -6.12
N LEU A 197 -15.69 18.64 -5.24
CA LEU A 197 -16.89 18.37 -4.45
C LEU A 197 -17.21 19.42 -3.39
N ILE A 198 -16.21 20.00 -2.74
CA ILE A 198 -16.40 20.96 -1.64
C ILE A 198 -15.45 22.15 -1.78
N GLN A 199 -15.74 23.04 -2.72
CA GLN A 199 -14.97 24.28 -2.86
C GLN A 199 -15.40 25.33 -1.81
N PRO A 200 -14.46 26.14 -1.24
CA PRO A 200 -13.04 26.21 -1.55
C PRO A 200 -12.13 25.22 -0.78
N ALA A 201 -12.70 24.34 0.04
CA ALA A 201 -11.93 23.33 0.79
C ALA A 201 -11.64 22.11 -0.08
N GLU A 202 -10.42 21.57 0.01
CA GLU A 202 -10.08 20.30 -0.63
C GLU A 202 -10.37 19.13 0.31
N LEU A 203 -11.13 18.15 -0.16
CA LEU A 203 -11.34 16.91 0.59
C LEU A 203 -10.09 16.03 0.53
N PRO A 204 -9.73 15.34 1.61
CA PRO A 204 -8.72 14.29 1.55
C PRO A 204 -9.12 13.18 0.57
N VAL A 205 -8.20 12.78 -0.30
CA VAL A 205 -8.43 11.76 -1.35
C VAL A 205 -8.81 10.41 -0.74
N GLY A 206 -8.28 10.07 0.43
CA GLY A 206 -8.61 8.84 1.14
C GLY A 206 -10.07 8.72 1.54
N LEU A 207 -10.78 9.83 1.77
CA LEU A 207 -12.23 9.82 2.01
C LEU A 207 -12.99 9.38 0.76
N ILE A 208 -12.60 9.90 -0.41
CA ILE A 208 -13.21 9.53 -1.70
C ILE A 208 -12.97 8.06 -2.02
N THR A 209 -11.72 7.60 -1.88
CA THR A 209 -11.40 6.19 -2.13
C THR A 209 -12.10 5.23 -1.16
N SER A 210 -12.28 5.63 0.09
CA SER A 210 -13.02 4.86 1.09
C SER A 210 -14.52 4.84 0.79
N ALA A 211 -15.10 5.98 0.36
CA ALA A 211 -16.50 6.07 -0.03
C ALA A 211 -16.84 5.19 -1.26
N ILE A 212 -15.88 5.00 -2.17
CA ILE A 212 -16.03 4.09 -3.32
C ILE A 212 -15.73 2.64 -2.90
N GLY A 213 -14.66 2.43 -2.12
CA GLY A 213 -14.15 1.11 -1.79
C GLY A 213 -15.05 0.31 -0.83
N ALA A 214 -15.60 0.95 0.20
CA ALA A 214 -16.42 0.25 1.19
C ALA A 214 -17.74 -0.31 0.60
N PRO A 215 -18.53 0.43 -0.18
CA PRO A 215 -19.73 -0.12 -0.85
C PRO A 215 -19.39 -1.22 -1.85
N PHE A 216 -18.27 -1.07 -2.59
CA PHE A 216 -17.80 -2.10 -3.50
C PHE A 216 -17.51 -3.42 -2.79
N PHE A 217 -16.83 -3.39 -1.63
CA PHE A 217 -16.57 -4.58 -0.84
C PHE A 217 -17.84 -5.22 -0.28
N LEU A 218 -18.77 -4.43 0.20
CA LEU A 218 -20.07 -4.93 0.65
C LEU A 218 -20.81 -5.64 -0.49
N TRP A 219 -20.86 -5.00 -1.66
CA TRP A 219 -21.47 -5.61 -2.85
C TRP A 219 -20.79 -6.93 -3.23
N LEU A 220 -19.44 -6.98 -3.18
CA LEU A 220 -18.67 -8.18 -3.48
C LEU A 220 -19.01 -9.34 -2.53
N ILE A 221 -19.07 -9.08 -1.22
CA ILE A 221 -19.42 -10.08 -0.22
C ILE A 221 -20.82 -10.64 -0.47
N PHE A 222 -21.79 -9.77 -0.78
CA PHE A 222 -23.15 -10.21 -1.12
C PHE A 222 -23.20 -11.05 -2.40
N ARG A 223 -22.35 -10.77 -3.38
CA ARG A 223 -22.28 -11.53 -4.62
C ARG A 223 -21.70 -12.94 -4.40
N ILE A 224 -20.62 -13.05 -3.64
CA ILE A 224 -19.97 -14.35 -3.32
C ILE A 224 -20.92 -15.26 -2.53
N ARG A 225 -21.76 -14.69 -1.65
CA ARG A 225 -22.73 -15.47 -0.87
C ARG A 225 -23.86 -16.09 -1.70
N LYS A 226 -24.10 -15.59 -2.92
CA LYS A 226 -25.17 -16.08 -3.81
C LYS A 226 -24.69 -17.15 -4.84
N THR A 227 -23.38 -17.37 -4.90
CA THR A 227 -22.77 -18.42 -5.74
C THR A 227 -22.38 -19.61 -4.88
#